data_61e99f70e4d8aaf69fe6e7b212a05d39
#
_entry.id   61e99f70e4d8aaf69fe6e7b212a05d39
#
_cell.length_a   1.000
_cell.length_b   1.000
_cell.length_c   1.000
_cell.angle_alpha   90.00
_cell.angle_beta   90.00
_cell.angle_gamma   90.00
#
_symmetry.space_group_name_H-M   'P 1'
#
loop_
_entity.id
_entity.type
_entity.pdbx_description
1 polymer ?
#
loop_
_entity_poly.entity_id
_entity_poly.type
_entity_poly.pdbx_seq_one_letter_code
_entity_poly.pdbx_strand_id
1 'polypeptide(L)'
;QTCELYYNLIYDNKLAISTGKEVFMQECKEIKPDVLYVVPKVLEMVKQKIEFLDKPLIKLLLPRLLKKIFGGNVQYIFSGGAKLKEPVKQFFSDNNIVICEGYGCSETAPMISVNHFESPRDTESIGKLLDNVLVEIIDGEIQVAGPNVMLGYWEDKEKTNAVLVKRDDKVWYKTGDSGEIKDGFLYYKGRLSDNYKLSNGKFVNVQEVEGVISEFVQAPFIIYGEHDSHNALITTESIDKLNEIKIILQEKLNLVIK
;
A
#
# COMPACT_ATOMS: atom_id res chain seq x y z
N GLN A 1 8.46 8.57 -10.27
CA GLN A 1 9.15 9.57 -11.15
C GLN A 1 8.14 10.50 -11.84
N THR A 2 7.05 9.97 -12.41
CA THR A 2 6.08 10.80 -13.14
C THR A 2 5.44 11.84 -12.23
N CYS A 3 4.89 11.43 -11.10
CA CYS A 3 4.23 12.36 -10.16
C CYS A 3 5.24 13.31 -9.52
N GLU A 4 6.39 12.81 -9.07
CA GLU A 4 7.37 13.63 -8.37
C GLU A 4 8.08 14.61 -9.30
N LEU A 5 8.45 14.17 -10.50
CA LEU A 5 9.23 15.01 -11.41
C LEU A 5 8.34 15.96 -12.23
N TYR A 6 7.40 15.41 -12.99
CA TYR A 6 6.63 16.22 -13.94
C TYR A 6 5.65 17.16 -13.24
N TYR A 7 5.03 16.74 -12.13
CA TYR A 7 4.17 17.62 -11.34
C TYR A 7 4.95 18.86 -10.85
N ASN A 8 6.15 18.65 -10.29
CA ASN A 8 6.95 19.77 -9.80
C ASN A 8 7.46 20.68 -10.92
N LEU A 9 7.78 20.14 -12.10
CA LEU A 9 8.15 20.94 -13.29
C LEU A 9 6.98 21.78 -13.82
N ILE A 10 5.76 21.22 -13.84
CA ILE A 10 4.57 21.93 -14.36
C ILE A 10 4.16 23.08 -13.44
N TYR A 11 4.27 22.89 -12.13
CA TYR A 11 3.83 23.87 -11.14
C TYR A 11 4.97 24.74 -10.57
N ASP A 12 6.16 24.70 -11.18
CA ASP A 12 7.36 25.45 -10.76
C ASP A 12 7.72 25.26 -9.28
N ASN A 13 7.54 24.02 -8.77
CA ASN A 13 7.90 23.67 -7.43
C ASN A 13 9.38 23.33 -7.32
N LYS A 14 9.95 23.50 -6.13
CA LYS A 14 11.31 23.05 -5.84
C LYS A 14 11.30 21.57 -5.51
N LEU A 15 11.98 20.76 -6.32
CA LEU A 15 12.16 19.33 -6.10
C LEU A 15 13.55 19.06 -5.50
N ALA A 16 13.58 18.37 -4.36
CA ALA A 16 14.80 17.84 -3.78
C ALA A 16 14.75 16.31 -3.81
N ILE A 17 15.82 15.69 -4.25
CA ILE A 17 15.97 14.24 -4.32
C ILE A 17 16.96 13.81 -3.24
N SER A 18 16.52 12.94 -2.33
CA SER A 18 17.38 12.41 -1.28
C SER A 18 18.50 11.54 -1.86
N THR A 19 19.70 11.70 -1.34
CA THR A 19 20.89 10.97 -1.77
C THR A 19 21.02 9.58 -1.15
N GLY A 20 20.23 9.28 -0.12
CA GLY A 20 20.22 7.94 0.49
C GLY A 20 19.35 7.85 1.75
N LYS A 21 18.98 6.61 2.10
CA LYS A 21 18.11 6.35 3.27
C LYS A 21 18.77 6.74 4.60
N GLU A 22 20.09 6.69 4.68
CA GLU A 22 20.87 7.00 5.89
C GLU A 22 20.86 8.48 6.20
N VAL A 23 20.86 9.32 5.17
CA VAL A 23 20.91 10.79 5.28
C VAL A 23 19.55 11.45 5.15
N PHE A 24 18.53 10.72 4.74
CA PHE A 24 17.17 11.23 4.46
C PHE A 24 16.64 12.15 5.58
N MET A 25 16.76 11.73 6.84
CA MET A 25 16.25 12.50 7.97
C MET A 25 17.05 13.80 8.22
N GLN A 26 18.36 13.80 7.90
CA GLN A 26 19.18 14.99 7.97
C GLN A 26 18.80 15.96 6.84
N GLU A 27 18.70 15.47 5.62
CA GLU A 27 18.26 16.24 4.47
C GLU A 27 16.88 16.86 4.65
N CYS A 28 15.92 16.14 5.26
CA CYS A 28 14.61 16.70 5.62
C CYS A 28 14.74 17.92 6.57
N LYS A 29 15.65 17.89 7.54
CA LYS A 29 15.86 19.01 8.45
C LYS A 29 16.49 20.23 7.79
N GLU A 30 17.36 20.00 6.81
CA GLU A 30 18.04 21.06 6.05
C GLU A 30 17.09 21.69 5.02
N ILE A 31 16.37 20.87 4.26
CA ILE A 31 15.48 21.26 3.15
C ILE A 31 14.14 21.78 3.67
N LYS A 32 13.62 21.20 4.77
CA LYS A 32 12.30 21.51 5.37
C LYS A 32 11.16 21.37 4.36
N PRO A 33 10.95 20.19 3.79
CA PRO A 33 9.96 19.99 2.74
C PRO A 33 8.53 20.22 3.25
N ASP A 34 7.66 20.75 2.39
CA ASP A 34 6.22 20.84 2.63
C ASP A 34 5.52 19.53 2.29
N VAL A 35 6.02 18.82 1.27
CA VAL A 35 5.49 17.55 0.78
C VAL A 35 6.61 16.52 0.68
N LEU A 36 6.31 15.30 1.13
CA LEU A 36 7.22 14.17 1.00
C LEU A 36 6.61 13.08 0.12
N TYR A 37 7.44 12.51 -0.75
CA TYR A 37 7.13 11.29 -1.50
C TYR A 37 8.02 10.17 -0.97
N VAL A 38 7.41 9.16 -0.33
CA VAL A 38 8.14 8.09 0.33
C VAL A 38 7.51 6.73 0.06
N VAL A 39 8.29 5.67 0.24
CA VAL A 39 7.76 4.30 0.27
C VAL A 39 7.34 3.93 1.70
N PRO A 40 6.41 2.98 1.89
CA PRO A 40 5.93 2.54 3.21
C PRO A 40 7.04 2.24 4.21
N LYS A 41 8.14 1.64 3.74
CA LYS A 41 9.30 1.28 4.57
C LYS A 41 9.92 2.45 5.33
N VAL A 42 9.92 3.63 4.75
CA VAL A 42 10.43 4.85 5.41
C VAL A 42 9.54 5.21 6.60
N LEU A 43 8.22 5.14 6.43
CA LEU A 43 7.26 5.42 7.50
C LEU A 43 7.33 4.38 8.62
N GLU A 44 7.46 3.10 8.28
CA GLU A 44 7.71 2.03 9.25
C GLU A 44 8.95 2.30 10.10
N MET A 45 10.07 2.67 9.45
CA MET A 45 11.31 2.99 10.15
C MET A 45 11.16 4.20 11.09
N VAL A 46 10.45 5.22 10.67
CA VAL A 46 10.18 6.39 11.53
C VAL A 46 9.34 5.99 12.73
N LYS A 47 8.24 5.25 12.50
CA LYS A 47 7.40 4.74 13.59
C LYS A 47 8.23 3.93 14.60
N GLN A 48 8.97 2.92 14.15
CA GLN A 48 9.82 2.08 15.00
C GLN A 48 10.82 2.89 15.85
N LYS A 49 11.42 3.94 15.27
CA LYS A 49 12.40 4.79 15.98
C LYS A 49 11.79 5.64 17.09
N ILE A 50 10.51 5.94 17.05
CA ILE A 50 9.86 6.87 17.97
C ILE A 50 8.72 6.26 18.79
N GLU A 51 8.29 5.04 18.46
CA GLU A 51 7.21 4.35 19.16
C GLU A 51 7.47 4.19 20.67
N PHE A 52 8.75 4.01 21.08
CA PHE A 52 9.12 3.97 22.50
C PHE A 52 8.86 5.28 23.25
N LEU A 53 8.64 6.38 22.53
CA LEU A 53 8.26 7.69 23.10
C LEU A 53 6.74 7.83 23.28
N ASP A 54 5.94 6.86 22.85
CA ASP A 54 4.48 6.87 23.02
C ASP A 54 4.06 6.59 24.48
N LYS A 55 4.65 7.36 25.39
CA LYS A 55 4.29 7.38 26.81
C LYS A 55 3.27 8.50 27.05
N PRO A 56 2.34 8.33 28.03
CA PRO A 56 1.25 9.28 28.25
C PRO A 56 1.69 10.76 28.37
N LEU A 57 2.83 11.00 29.02
CA LEU A 57 3.40 12.34 29.22
C LEU A 57 4.04 12.93 27.94
N ILE A 58 4.49 12.08 27.01
CA ILE A 58 5.19 12.50 25.79
C ILE A 58 4.22 12.55 24.60
N LYS A 59 3.11 11.81 24.67
CA LYS A 59 2.09 11.72 23.62
C LYS A 59 1.61 13.10 23.13
N LEU A 60 1.47 14.07 24.03
CA LEU A 60 1.08 15.43 23.67
C LEU A 60 2.12 16.16 22.78
N LEU A 61 3.39 15.81 22.89
CA LEU A 61 4.49 16.42 22.12
C LEU A 61 4.82 15.65 20.86
N LEU A 62 4.32 14.42 20.72
CA LEU A 62 4.66 13.51 19.64
C LEU A 62 4.33 14.08 18.24
N PRO A 63 3.19 14.75 18.00
CA PRO A 63 2.91 15.37 16.69
C PRO A 63 3.95 16.44 16.31
N ARG A 64 4.39 17.26 17.29
CA ARG A 64 5.43 18.27 17.05
C ARG A 64 6.79 17.65 16.79
N LEU A 65 7.11 16.56 17.51
CA LEU A 65 8.36 15.83 17.32
C LEU A 65 8.41 15.17 15.93
N LEU A 66 7.32 14.53 15.52
CA LEU A 66 7.19 13.94 14.18
C LEU A 66 7.39 14.96 13.07
N LYS A 67 6.69 16.10 13.15
CA LYS A 67 6.89 17.20 12.20
C LYS A 67 8.35 17.65 12.18
N LYS A 68 9.00 17.80 13.35
CA LYS A 68 10.40 18.19 13.44
C LYS A 68 11.36 17.18 12.82
N ILE A 69 11.06 15.89 12.89
CA ILE A 69 11.82 14.82 12.23
C ILE A 69 11.83 15.02 10.72
N PHE A 70 10.70 15.43 10.15
CA PHE A 70 10.54 15.71 8.72
C PHE A 70 10.87 17.18 8.34
N GLY A 71 11.62 17.90 9.17
CA GLY A 71 12.07 19.28 8.88
C GLY A 71 11.16 20.38 9.40
N GLY A 72 9.99 20.07 9.96
CA GLY A 72 9.09 21.03 10.61
C GLY A 72 7.95 21.56 9.76
N ASN A 73 8.09 21.58 8.42
CA ASN A 73 7.12 22.17 7.49
C ASN A 73 6.16 21.16 6.87
N VAL A 74 6.42 19.86 6.98
CA VAL A 74 5.67 18.83 6.28
C VAL A 74 4.16 18.95 6.54
N GLN A 75 3.39 19.05 5.45
CA GLN A 75 1.94 19.12 5.44
C GLN A 75 1.34 17.77 5.02
N TYR A 76 1.91 17.16 3.98
CA TYR A 76 1.43 15.91 3.40
C TYR A 76 2.57 14.96 3.12
N ILE A 77 2.28 13.67 3.26
CA ILE A 77 3.19 12.59 2.88
C ILE A 77 2.47 11.71 1.87
N PHE A 78 3.00 11.62 0.66
CA PHE A 78 2.54 10.66 -0.34
C PHE A 78 3.29 9.35 -0.16
N SER A 79 2.56 8.25 -0.03
CA SER A 79 3.09 6.90 0.09
C SER A 79 2.58 6.05 -1.08
N GLY A 80 3.50 5.40 -1.79
CA GLY A 80 3.16 4.56 -2.95
C GLY A 80 4.16 3.43 -3.16
N GLY A 81 3.87 2.58 -4.15
CA GLY A 81 4.71 1.45 -4.52
C GLY A 81 4.49 0.17 -3.72
N ALA A 82 3.84 0.23 -2.56
CA ALA A 82 3.36 -0.90 -1.78
C ALA A 82 2.27 -0.44 -0.82
N LYS A 83 1.46 -1.37 -0.31
CA LYS A 83 0.43 -1.07 0.68
C LYS A 83 1.08 -0.65 2.01
N LEU A 84 0.62 0.44 2.58
CA LEU A 84 1.00 0.86 3.93
C LEU A 84 0.23 0.03 4.97
N LYS A 85 0.95 -0.49 5.96
CA LYS A 85 0.33 -1.28 7.04
C LYS A 85 -0.57 -0.41 7.90
N GLU A 86 -1.75 -0.92 8.26
CA GLU A 86 -2.75 -0.18 9.03
C GLU A 86 -2.22 0.40 10.36
N PRO A 87 -1.43 -0.34 11.18
CA PRO A 87 -0.85 0.23 12.40
C PRO A 87 0.12 1.39 12.16
N VAL A 88 0.74 1.47 10.98
CA VAL A 88 1.60 2.61 10.61
C VAL A 88 0.74 3.80 10.20
N LYS A 89 -0.27 3.56 9.39
CA LYS A 89 -1.23 4.58 8.95
C LYS A 89 -1.91 5.24 10.14
N GLN A 90 -2.45 4.42 11.05
CA GLN A 90 -3.11 4.90 12.27
C GLN A 90 -2.18 5.72 13.16
N PHE A 91 -0.93 5.26 13.34
CA PHE A 91 0.06 6.00 14.13
C PHE A 91 0.30 7.43 13.61
N PHE A 92 0.45 7.61 12.29
CA PHE A 92 0.63 8.94 11.71
C PHE A 92 -0.64 9.78 11.77
N SER A 93 -1.81 9.18 11.54
CA SER A 93 -3.11 9.83 11.66
C SER A 93 -3.36 10.36 13.07
N ASP A 94 -3.12 9.56 14.10
CA ASP A 94 -3.24 9.94 15.52
C ASP A 94 -2.31 11.10 15.89
N ASN A 95 -1.24 11.29 15.14
CA ASN A 95 -0.27 12.35 15.33
C ASN A 95 -0.41 13.52 14.34
N ASN A 96 -1.59 13.68 13.73
CA ASN A 96 -1.94 14.77 12.82
C ASN A 96 -0.99 14.91 11.60
N ILE A 97 -0.48 13.79 11.10
CA ILE A 97 0.24 13.72 9.82
C ILE A 97 -0.64 13.01 8.80
N VAL A 98 -0.98 13.73 7.74
CA VAL A 98 -1.81 13.21 6.65
C VAL A 98 -0.94 12.40 5.71
N ILE A 99 -1.26 11.10 5.57
CA ILE A 99 -0.66 10.23 4.56
C ILE A 99 -1.65 10.04 3.42
N CYS A 100 -1.20 10.34 2.20
CA CYS A 100 -1.93 10.13 0.97
C CYS A 100 -1.40 8.88 0.29
N GLU A 101 -2.21 7.83 0.21
CA GLU A 101 -1.83 6.63 -0.53
C GLU A 101 -2.27 6.74 -1.97
N GLY A 102 -1.41 6.34 -2.89
CA GLY A 102 -1.71 6.23 -4.30
C GLY A 102 -1.51 4.82 -4.80
N TYR A 103 -2.39 4.38 -5.71
CA TYR A 103 -2.31 3.08 -6.36
C TYR A 103 -2.15 3.22 -7.85
N GLY A 104 -1.32 2.36 -8.39
CA GLY A 104 -1.04 2.20 -9.80
C GLY A 104 0.32 1.54 -10.05
N CYS A 105 0.71 1.45 -11.30
CA CYS A 105 1.93 0.80 -11.74
C CYS A 105 2.55 1.54 -12.92
N SER A 106 3.71 1.11 -13.38
CA SER A 106 4.38 1.70 -14.54
C SER A 106 3.52 1.65 -15.81
N GLU A 107 2.74 0.60 -15.95
CA GLU A 107 1.82 0.35 -17.05
C GLU A 107 0.62 1.31 -17.06
N THR A 108 0.40 2.07 -15.97
CA THR A 108 -0.68 3.05 -15.85
C THR A 108 -0.18 4.49 -15.59
N ALA A 109 1.07 4.79 -15.87
CA ALA A 109 1.77 6.08 -15.95
C ALA A 109 1.60 7.08 -14.79
N PRO A 110 1.73 6.79 -13.55
CA PRO A 110 1.69 5.54 -12.79
C PRO A 110 0.41 5.37 -11.97
N MET A 111 -0.59 6.28 -12.08
CA MET A 111 -1.68 6.41 -11.12
C MET A 111 -3.02 5.94 -11.67
N ILE A 112 -3.75 5.22 -10.83
CA ILE A 112 -5.13 4.78 -11.05
C ILE A 112 -6.07 5.46 -10.04
N SER A 113 -5.65 5.49 -8.77
CA SER A 113 -6.39 6.13 -7.70
C SER A 113 -5.46 6.80 -6.69
N VAL A 114 -5.98 7.75 -5.93
CA VAL A 114 -5.26 8.45 -4.88
C VAL A 114 -6.17 8.85 -3.74
N ASN A 115 -5.71 8.63 -2.51
CA ASN A 115 -6.32 9.20 -1.32
C ASN A 115 -5.82 10.64 -1.16
N HIS A 116 -6.71 11.58 -1.46
CA HIS A 116 -6.39 13.01 -1.39
C HIS A 116 -6.26 13.48 0.07
N PHE A 117 -5.54 14.56 0.30
CA PHE A 117 -5.43 15.15 1.64
C PHE A 117 -6.71 15.89 2.09
N GLU A 118 -7.57 16.28 1.15
CA GLU A 118 -8.89 16.89 1.40
C GLU A 118 -10.01 15.84 1.43
N SER A 119 -11.10 16.17 2.07
CA SER A 119 -12.31 15.33 2.07
C SER A 119 -13.01 15.36 0.70
N PRO A 120 -13.70 14.28 0.31
CA PRO A 120 -13.88 13.05 1.08
C PRO A 120 -12.66 12.12 0.98
N ARG A 121 -12.30 11.51 2.09
CA ARG A 121 -11.21 10.53 2.23
C ARG A 121 -11.75 9.25 2.83
N ASP A 122 -11.18 8.14 2.41
CA ASP A 122 -11.37 6.87 3.07
C ASP A 122 -10.00 6.21 3.28
N THR A 123 -9.56 6.16 4.53
CA THR A 123 -8.23 5.67 4.90
C THR A 123 -8.08 4.15 4.77
N GLU A 124 -9.18 3.40 4.69
CA GLU A 124 -9.16 1.96 4.44
C GLU A 124 -9.00 1.65 2.94
N SER A 125 -9.36 2.62 2.08
CA SER A 125 -9.20 2.51 0.63
C SER A 125 -7.80 2.92 0.17
N ILE A 126 -7.48 2.60 -1.09
CA ILE A 126 -6.31 3.13 -1.81
C ILE A 126 -6.67 4.36 -2.65
N GLY A 127 -7.77 5.02 -2.29
CA GLY A 127 -8.20 6.33 -2.76
C GLY A 127 -9.28 6.33 -3.83
N LYS A 128 -9.70 7.54 -4.20
CA LYS A 128 -10.63 7.78 -5.29
C LYS A 128 -9.98 7.53 -6.63
N LEU A 129 -10.78 7.02 -7.58
CA LEU A 129 -10.38 6.90 -8.97
C LEU A 129 -10.09 8.28 -9.56
N LEU A 130 -9.09 8.36 -10.44
CA LEU A 130 -8.80 9.58 -11.19
C LEU A 130 -9.89 9.82 -12.25
N ASP A 131 -10.24 11.08 -12.50
CA ASP A 131 -11.36 11.47 -13.36
C ASP A 131 -11.31 10.91 -14.80
N ASN A 132 -10.11 10.74 -15.36
CA ASN A 132 -9.93 10.26 -16.74
C ASN A 132 -9.56 8.76 -16.82
N VAL A 133 -9.71 8.03 -15.71
CA VAL A 133 -9.38 6.61 -15.61
C VAL A 133 -10.65 5.82 -15.37
N LEU A 134 -10.91 4.86 -16.24
CA LEU A 134 -12.00 3.90 -16.07
C LEU A 134 -11.46 2.66 -15.37
N VAL A 135 -12.17 2.22 -14.35
CA VAL A 135 -11.80 1.01 -13.60
C VAL A 135 -13.03 0.12 -13.50
N GLU A 136 -12.84 -1.15 -13.82
CA GLU A 136 -13.84 -2.21 -13.65
C GLU A 136 -13.23 -3.37 -12.86
N ILE A 137 -14.08 -4.06 -12.13
CA ILE A 137 -13.71 -5.30 -11.45
C ILE A 137 -14.30 -6.45 -12.24
N ILE A 138 -13.44 -7.22 -12.92
CA ILE A 138 -13.84 -8.38 -13.74
C ILE A 138 -13.22 -9.64 -13.12
N ASP A 139 -14.07 -10.58 -12.75
CA ASP A 139 -13.64 -11.82 -12.07
C ASP A 139 -12.76 -11.55 -10.82
N GLY A 140 -13.03 -10.44 -10.13
CA GLY A 140 -12.27 -10.00 -8.97
C GLY A 140 -10.98 -9.25 -9.30
N GLU A 141 -10.61 -9.12 -10.59
CA GLU A 141 -9.44 -8.40 -11.07
C GLU A 141 -9.75 -6.93 -11.34
N ILE A 142 -8.86 -6.05 -10.90
CA ILE A 142 -8.88 -4.63 -11.26
C ILE A 142 -8.41 -4.51 -12.71
N GLN A 143 -9.29 -4.03 -13.60
CA GLN A 143 -8.98 -3.71 -14.99
C GLN A 143 -9.13 -2.22 -15.24
N VAL A 144 -8.21 -1.65 -16.00
CA VAL A 144 -8.08 -0.19 -16.15
C VAL A 144 -8.06 0.19 -17.62
N ALA A 145 -8.82 1.21 -17.99
CA ALA A 145 -8.75 1.85 -19.29
C ALA A 145 -8.65 3.37 -19.14
N GLY A 146 -7.89 4.01 -20.01
CA GLY A 146 -7.72 5.46 -19.99
C GLY A 146 -6.44 5.90 -20.68
N PRO A 147 -6.22 7.22 -20.75
CA PRO A 147 -5.04 7.79 -21.41
C PRO A 147 -3.72 7.46 -20.68
N ASN A 148 -3.81 6.98 -19.45
CA ASN A 148 -2.67 6.57 -18.62
C ASN A 148 -2.22 5.13 -18.92
N VAL A 149 -3.00 4.33 -19.66
CA VAL A 149 -2.62 2.94 -19.99
C VAL A 149 -1.52 2.93 -21.03
N MET A 150 -0.48 2.13 -20.79
CA MET A 150 0.67 1.96 -21.68
C MET A 150 0.27 1.49 -23.08
N LEU A 151 1.11 1.74 -24.09
CA LEU A 151 0.94 1.21 -25.44
C LEU A 151 1.33 -0.28 -25.54
N GLY A 152 2.17 -0.76 -24.64
CA GLY A 152 2.65 -2.13 -24.57
C GLY A 152 4.08 -2.22 -24.05
N TYR A 153 4.56 -3.44 -23.90
CA TYR A 153 5.96 -3.70 -23.57
C TYR A 153 6.82 -3.63 -24.83
N TRP A 154 8.00 -3.02 -24.69
CA TRP A 154 8.95 -2.88 -25.79
C TRP A 154 9.37 -4.26 -26.32
N GLU A 155 9.21 -4.48 -27.63
CA GLU A 155 9.57 -5.72 -28.35
C GLU A 155 8.99 -7.02 -27.78
N ASP A 156 7.98 -6.95 -26.89
CA ASP A 156 7.34 -8.09 -26.26
C ASP A 156 5.81 -8.08 -26.52
N LYS A 157 5.44 -8.55 -27.70
CA LYS A 157 4.03 -8.63 -28.12
C LYS A 157 3.25 -9.69 -27.33
N GLU A 158 3.90 -10.77 -26.95
CA GLU A 158 3.26 -11.86 -26.21
C GLU A 158 2.83 -11.36 -24.82
N LYS A 159 3.74 -10.77 -24.08
CA LYS A 159 3.46 -10.17 -22.78
C LYS A 159 2.46 -9.01 -22.89
N THR A 160 2.55 -8.20 -23.93
CA THR A 160 1.59 -7.12 -24.17
C THR A 160 0.19 -7.67 -24.36
N ASN A 161 0.01 -8.68 -25.22
CA ASN A 161 -1.29 -9.28 -25.48
C ASN A 161 -1.87 -10.06 -24.27
N ALA A 162 -1.03 -10.53 -23.37
CA ALA A 162 -1.47 -11.18 -22.14
C ALA A 162 -2.16 -10.23 -21.17
N VAL A 163 -1.78 -8.94 -21.17
CA VAL A 163 -2.26 -7.94 -20.20
C VAL A 163 -3.14 -6.84 -20.81
N LEU A 164 -3.07 -6.60 -22.12
CA LEU A 164 -3.92 -5.63 -22.81
C LEU A 164 -5.04 -6.31 -23.59
N VAL A 165 -6.27 -5.94 -23.27
CA VAL A 165 -7.47 -6.52 -23.90
C VAL A 165 -8.31 -5.40 -24.52
N LYS A 166 -8.75 -5.58 -25.77
CA LYS A 166 -9.69 -4.66 -26.42
C LYS A 166 -11.12 -5.05 -26.06
N ARG A 167 -11.88 -4.09 -25.51
CA ARG A 167 -13.30 -4.23 -25.18
C ARG A 167 -13.98 -2.85 -25.28
N ASP A 168 -15.15 -2.80 -25.91
CA ASP A 168 -15.97 -1.59 -26.07
C ASP A 168 -15.17 -0.38 -26.61
N ASP A 169 -14.42 -0.62 -27.69
CA ASP A 169 -13.55 0.37 -28.36
C ASP A 169 -12.42 0.96 -27.47
N LYS A 170 -12.17 0.34 -26.32
CA LYS A 170 -11.10 0.73 -25.40
C LYS A 170 -10.08 -0.37 -25.23
N VAL A 171 -8.87 0.04 -24.86
CA VAL A 171 -7.82 -0.88 -24.41
C VAL A 171 -7.85 -0.93 -22.90
N TRP A 172 -8.06 -2.10 -22.35
CA TRP A 172 -8.09 -2.39 -20.92
C TRP A 172 -6.79 -3.08 -20.51
N TYR A 173 -6.17 -2.59 -19.48
CA TYR A 173 -5.03 -3.21 -18.84
C TYR A 173 -5.48 -4.08 -17.66
N LYS A 174 -5.08 -5.33 -17.67
CA LYS A 174 -5.26 -6.30 -16.60
C LYS A 174 -4.15 -6.14 -15.60
N THR A 175 -4.46 -5.68 -14.39
CA THR A 175 -3.44 -5.36 -13.39
C THR A 175 -2.84 -6.58 -12.70
N GLY A 176 -3.56 -7.70 -12.70
CA GLY A 176 -3.26 -8.87 -11.88
C GLY A 176 -3.57 -8.66 -10.40
N ASP A 177 -4.16 -7.52 -10.06
CA ASP A 177 -4.55 -7.16 -8.69
C ASP A 177 -6.02 -7.42 -8.46
N SER A 178 -6.37 -7.90 -7.27
CA SER A 178 -7.74 -8.04 -6.80
C SER A 178 -8.20 -6.79 -6.06
N GLY A 179 -9.46 -6.42 -6.24
CA GLY A 179 -10.03 -5.26 -5.57
C GLY A 179 -11.54 -5.14 -5.66
N GLU A 180 -12.07 -4.09 -5.06
CA GLU A 180 -13.48 -3.70 -5.17
C GLU A 180 -13.61 -2.18 -5.20
N ILE A 181 -14.73 -1.71 -5.76
CA ILE A 181 -15.05 -0.27 -5.79
C ILE A 181 -16.30 -0.06 -4.93
N LYS A 182 -16.24 0.89 -3.98
CA LYS A 182 -17.37 1.33 -3.16
C LYS A 182 -17.36 2.85 -3.09
N ASP A 183 -18.47 3.48 -3.39
CA ASP A 183 -18.66 4.94 -3.32
C ASP A 183 -17.58 5.76 -4.07
N GLY A 184 -17.04 5.20 -5.16
CA GLY A 184 -15.96 5.78 -5.96
C GLY A 184 -14.56 5.64 -5.38
N PHE A 185 -14.42 4.90 -4.27
CA PHE A 185 -13.13 4.52 -3.70
C PHE A 185 -12.73 3.11 -4.14
N LEU A 186 -11.44 2.92 -4.40
CA LEU A 186 -10.85 1.63 -4.75
C LEU A 186 -10.25 0.98 -3.50
N TYR A 187 -10.59 -0.28 -3.27
CA TYR A 187 -10.06 -1.10 -2.17
C TYR A 187 -9.23 -2.23 -2.77
N TYR A 188 -7.96 -2.25 -2.43
CA TYR A 188 -7.02 -3.26 -2.88
C TYR A 188 -7.08 -4.49 -1.98
N LYS A 189 -7.23 -5.67 -2.57
CA LYS A 189 -7.37 -6.95 -1.88
C LYS A 189 -6.19 -7.93 -2.08
N GLY A 190 -5.14 -7.48 -2.78
CA GLY A 190 -3.95 -8.29 -2.99
C GLY A 190 -3.70 -8.66 -4.44
N ARG A 191 -2.61 -9.38 -4.70
CA ARG A 191 -2.31 -9.97 -6.00
C ARG A 191 -3.17 -11.20 -6.24
N LEU A 192 -3.71 -11.35 -7.45
CA LEU A 192 -4.42 -12.55 -7.83
C LEU A 192 -3.52 -13.79 -7.83
N SER A 193 -2.26 -13.63 -8.25
CA SER A 193 -1.26 -14.70 -8.27
C SER A 193 -0.88 -15.22 -6.89
N ASP A 194 -1.03 -14.40 -5.85
CA ASP A 194 -0.63 -14.77 -4.50
C ASP A 194 -1.74 -15.54 -3.77
N ASN A 195 -2.97 -15.42 -4.29
CA ASN A 195 -4.11 -16.16 -3.76
C ASN A 195 -4.08 -17.61 -4.23
N TYR A 196 -4.46 -18.52 -3.36
CA TYR A 196 -4.50 -19.95 -3.67
C TYR A 196 -5.77 -20.61 -3.17
N LYS A 197 -6.03 -21.81 -3.71
CA LYS A 197 -7.17 -22.63 -3.32
C LYS A 197 -6.67 -23.88 -2.61
N LEU A 198 -7.17 -24.10 -1.41
CA LEU A 198 -6.90 -25.33 -0.67
C LEU A 198 -7.55 -26.54 -1.34
N SER A 199 -7.06 -27.75 -1.08
CA SER A 199 -7.60 -29.00 -1.60
C SER A 199 -9.08 -29.24 -1.20
N ASN A 200 -9.53 -28.65 -0.10
CA ASN A 200 -10.94 -28.66 0.34
C ASN A 200 -11.82 -27.65 -0.41
N GLY A 201 -11.28 -26.94 -1.41
CA GLY A 201 -11.99 -25.96 -2.22
C GLY A 201 -12.03 -24.55 -1.64
N LYS A 202 -11.51 -24.31 -0.44
CA LYS A 202 -11.51 -22.99 0.18
C LYS A 202 -10.48 -22.07 -0.49
N PHE A 203 -10.93 -20.88 -0.86
CA PHE A 203 -10.07 -19.84 -1.41
C PHE A 203 -9.40 -19.05 -0.27
N VAL A 204 -8.10 -18.82 -0.37
CA VAL A 204 -7.31 -18.07 0.61
C VAL A 204 -6.77 -16.80 -0.03
N ASN A 205 -7.19 -15.67 0.51
CA ASN A 205 -6.61 -14.38 0.20
C ASN A 205 -5.41 -14.16 1.14
N VAL A 206 -4.20 -14.30 0.59
CA VAL A 206 -2.96 -14.23 1.37
C VAL A 206 -2.83 -12.88 2.07
N GLN A 207 -3.15 -11.79 1.41
CA GLN A 207 -3.01 -10.45 1.99
C GLN A 207 -3.97 -10.20 3.17
N GLU A 208 -5.19 -10.74 3.12
CA GLU A 208 -6.12 -10.66 4.23
C GLU A 208 -5.58 -11.42 5.45
N VAL A 209 -5.02 -12.62 5.22
CA VAL A 209 -4.39 -13.42 6.26
C VAL A 209 -3.15 -12.73 6.83
N GLU A 210 -2.29 -12.19 5.97
CA GLU A 210 -1.11 -11.41 6.38
C GLU A 210 -1.50 -10.16 7.17
N GLY A 211 -2.59 -9.49 6.78
CA GLY A 211 -3.13 -8.35 7.50
C GLY A 211 -3.47 -8.70 8.95
N VAL A 212 -4.24 -9.77 9.15
CA VAL A 212 -4.61 -10.25 10.49
C VAL A 212 -3.39 -10.67 11.31
N ILE A 213 -2.44 -11.39 10.73
CA ILE A 213 -1.25 -11.85 11.45
C ILE A 213 -0.36 -10.66 11.84
N SER A 214 -0.22 -9.67 10.97
CA SER A 214 0.61 -8.48 11.22
C SER A 214 0.16 -7.61 12.39
N GLU A 215 -1.08 -7.76 12.85
CA GLU A 215 -1.56 -7.12 14.07
C GLU A 215 -0.89 -7.70 15.34
N PHE A 216 -0.49 -8.98 15.28
CA PHE A 216 0.00 -9.73 16.43
C PHE A 216 1.48 -10.10 16.33
N VAL A 217 2.04 -10.16 15.12
CA VAL A 217 3.41 -10.65 14.83
C VAL A 217 4.27 -9.51 14.31
N GLN A 218 5.40 -9.27 15.00
CA GLN A 218 6.42 -8.31 14.55
C GLN A 218 7.54 -8.99 13.74
N ALA A 219 7.75 -10.28 13.95
CA ALA A 219 8.76 -11.08 13.23
C ALA A 219 8.34 -11.29 11.76
N PRO A 220 9.29 -11.51 10.85
CA PRO A 220 8.97 -11.93 9.48
C PRO A 220 8.22 -13.27 9.49
N PHE A 221 7.24 -13.37 8.60
CA PHE A 221 6.47 -14.60 8.43
C PHE A 221 6.12 -14.84 6.95
N ILE A 222 5.85 -16.09 6.61
CA ILE A 222 5.40 -16.54 5.28
C ILE A 222 4.19 -17.46 5.49
N ILE A 223 3.17 -17.26 4.67
CA ILE A 223 1.98 -18.12 4.61
C ILE A 223 2.06 -18.93 3.31
N TYR A 224 1.82 -20.22 3.44
CA TYR A 224 1.80 -21.15 2.32
C TYR A 224 0.72 -22.22 2.53
N GLY A 225 0.08 -22.66 1.45
CA GLY A 225 -0.98 -23.69 1.56
C GLY A 225 -1.46 -24.22 0.23
N GLU A 226 -0.75 -23.95 -0.85
CA GLU A 226 -1.11 -24.42 -2.19
C GLU A 226 -1.18 -25.95 -2.23
N HIS A 227 -2.28 -26.49 -2.81
CA HIS A 227 -2.56 -27.92 -2.92
C HIS A 227 -2.67 -28.70 -1.60
N ASP A 228 -2.64 -28.05 -0.45
CA ASP A 228 -2.84 -28.68 0.86
C ASP A 228 -4.24 -28.39 1.41
N SER A 229 -4.66 -29.19 2.38
CA SER A 229 -5.93 -28.99 3.10
C SER A 229 -5.82 -27.93 4.20
N HIS A 230 -4.60 -27.47 4.50
CA HIS A 230 -4.29 -26.54 5.57
C HIS A 230 -3.30 -25.48 5.11
N ASN A 231 -3.35 -24.33 5.76
CA ASN A 231 -2.30 -23.31 5.59
C ASN A 231 -1.12 -23.62 6.51
N ALA A 232 0.08 -23.31 6.06
CA ALA A 232 1.29 -23.32 6.89
C ALA A 232 1.73 -21.87 7.16
N LEU A 233 2.14 -21.60 8.40
CA LEU A 233 2.75 -20.35 8.81
C LEU A 233 4.19 -20.61 9.22
N ILE A 234 5.12 -19.97 8.55
CA ILE A 234 6.56 -20.02 8.87
C ILE A 234 6.95 -18.68 9.46
N THR A 235 7.44 -18.68 10.69
CA THR A 235 7.89 -17.47 11.39
C THR A 235 8.96 -17.83 12.44
N THR A 236 9.63 -16.82 12.97
CA THR A 236 10.59 -16.95 14.09
C THR A 236 9.95 -16.68 15.46
N GLU A 237 8.62 -16.53 15.51
CA GLU A 237 7.89 -16.32 16.77
C GLU A 237 7.86 -17.58 17.66
N SER A 238 7.54 -17.39 18.94
CA SER A 238 7.41 -18.48 19.91
C SER A 238 6.21 -19.38 19.61
N ILE A 239 6.26 -20.62 20.08
CA ILE A 239 5.16 -21.61 19.92
C ILE A 239 3.87 -21.11 20.59
N ASP A 240 3.97 -20.48 21.75
CA ASP A 240 2.78 -19.95 22.44
C ASP A 240 2.07 -18.88 21.60
N LYS A 241 2.83 -17.98 21.00
CA LYS A 241 2.29 -16.95 20.11
C LYS A 241 1.70 -17.53 18.82
N LEU A 242 2.31 -18.59 18.29
CA LEU A 242 1.75 -19.33 17.14
C LEU A 242 0.38 -19.98 17.47
N ASN A 243 0.21 -20.49 18.67
CA ASN A 243 -1.06 -21.05 19.11
C ASN A 243 -2.15 -19.97 19.23
N GLU A 244 -1.80 -18.79 19.73
CA GLU A 244 -2.69 -17.62 19.77
C GLU A 244 -3.13 -17.19 18.35
N ILE A 245 -2.18 -17.09 17.42
CA ILE A 245 -2.44 -16.74 16.01
C ILE A 245 -3.37 -17.76 15.36
N LYS A 246 -3.20 -19.06 15.61
CA LYS A 246 -4.08 -20.10 15.08
C LYS A 246 -5.54 -19.90 15.50
N ILE A 247 -5.78 -19.58 16.75
CA ILE A 247 -7.12 -19.32 17.29
C ILE A 247 -7.72 -18.09 16.59
N ILE A 248 -6.98 -17.00 16.49
CA ILE A 248 -7.42 -15.75 15.86
C ILE A 248 -7.79 -15.97 14.38
N LEU A 249 -6.95 -16.68 13.63
CA LEU A 249 -7.22 -16.96 12.22
C LEU A 249 -8.42 -17.89 12.02
N GLN A 250 -8.62 -18.84 12.92
CA GLN A 250 -9.81 -19.70 12.92
C GLN A 250 -11.06 -18.88 13.19
N GLU A 251 -11.03 -17.95 14.13
CA GLU A 251 -12.17 -17.12 14.50
C GLU A 251 -12.49 -16.05 13.45
N LYS A 252 -11.49 -15.29 13.02
CA LYS A 252 -11.68 -14.16 12.09
C LYS A 252 -11.89 -14.59 10.63
N LEU A 253 -11.16 -15.61 10.17
CA LEU A 253 -11.13 -16.01 8.76
C LEU A 253 -11.58 -17.45 8.50
N ASN A 254 -11.95 -18.18 9.56
CA ASN A 254 -12.25 -19.63 9.49
C ASN A 254 -11.12 -20.42 8.77
N LEU A 255 -9.88 -20.06 9.01
CA LEU A 255 -8.67 -20.71 8.47
C LEU A 255 -8.03 -21.61 9.49
N VAL A 256 -7.64 -22.82 9.07
CA VAL A 256 -6.90 -23.78 9.89
C VAL A 256 -5.43 -23.73 9.47
N ILE A 257 -4.56 -23.49 10.46
CA ILE A 257 -3.09 -23.52 10.29
C ILE A 257 -2.55 -24.71 11.07
N LYS A 258 -1.69 -25.49 10.42
CA LYS A 258 -0.88 -26.54 11.06
C LYS A 258 0.35 -25.98 11.74
#